data_5562573b3195c521744449aead3e01cf
#
_entry.id   5562573b3195c521744449aead3e01cf
#
_cell.length_a   1.000
_cell.length_b   1.000
_cell.length_c   1.000
_cell.angle_alpha   90.00
_cell.angle_beta   90.00
_cell.angle_gamma   90.00
#
_symmetry.space_group_name_H-M   'P 1'
#
loop_
_entity.id
_entity.type
_entity.pdbx_description
1 polymer ?
#
loop_
_entity_poly.entity_id
_entity_poly.type
_entity_poly.pdbx_seq_one_letter_code
_entity_poly.pdbx_strand_id
1 'polypeptide(L)'
;KINLGNSALPKCYGTGYSTAINNTMNLDLLFTVSKWTGDNKYKDVAIKHAITTMKNHFRPDYTCWHVVSYNNDGTVERKQTHQGKNDDSSWSRGQAWAVYGYTSCYRETNDTTFLNFAVNIADMIMERVKTDDAIPYWDYDAPVTEETPRDASAAAVTAAGFIELSTMVPNGKKYLDYAEKILKSLSSDAYLAKVGENQGFILMHSVGSLPNGSEIDTPLNYADYYYLEALKRFMDLKKLRLENGEVKVIE
;
A
#
# COMPACT_ATOMS: atom_id res chain seq x y z
N LYS A 1 -1.15 -1.27 -25.39
CA LYS A 1 -0.65 -0.61 -24.16
C LYS A 1 -1.86 -0.31 -23.28
N ILE A 2 -2.00 -1.02 -22.17
CA ILE A 2 -3.00 -0.66 -21.16
C ILE A 2 -2.30 0.34 -20.25
N ASN A 3 -2.73 1.58 -20.29
CA ASN A 3 -2.25 2.61 -19.36
C ASN A 3 -3.08 2.51 -18.08
N LEU A 4 -2.50 1.93 -17.03
CA LEU A 4 -3.05 1.93 -15.68
C LEU A 4 -2.66 3.22 -14.93
N GLY A 5 -2.09 4.20 -15.65
CA GLY A 5 -1.53 5.41 -15.08
C GLY A 5 -2.60 6.38 -14.58
N ASN A 6 -2.29 7.04 -13.50
CA ASN A 6 -3.01 8.19 -12.99
C ASN A 6 -2.72 9.41 -13.89
N SER A 7 -3.75 10.15 -14.31
CA SER A 7 -3.61 11.37 -15.13
C SER A 7 -2.81 12.49 -14.45
N ALA A 8 -2.55 12.37 -13.14
CA ALA A 8 -1.77 13.33 -12.36
C ALA A 8 -0.26 13.06 -12.33
N LEU A 9 0.23 11.98 -12.98
CA LEU A 9 1.66 11.68 -12.99
C LEU A 9 2.45 12.76 -13.74
N PRO A 10 3.71 13.03 -13.32
CA PRO A 10 4.60 13.92 -14.05
C PRO A 10 4.67 13.54 -15.52
N LYS A 11 4.60 14.53 -16.41
CA LYS A 11 4.75 14.27 -17.84
C LYS A 11 6.14 13.71 -18.11
N CYS A 12 6.20 12.65 -18.92
CA CYS A 12 7.45 12.21 -19.50
C CYS A 12 8.07 13.37 -20.31
N TYR A 13 9.37 13.58 -20.16
CA TYR A 13 10.11 14.58 -20.94
C TYR A 13 10.30 14.16 -22.40
N GLY A 14 9.71 13.05 -22.83
CA GLY A 14 9.77 12.51 -24.20
C GLY A 14 8.42 11.96 -24.65
N THR A 15 8.46 11.15 -25.70
CA THR A 15 7.29 10.49 -26.30
C THR A 15 6.86 9.23 -25.54
N GLY A 16 7.47 8.92 -24.39
CA GLY A 16 7.28 7.72 -23.61
C GLY A 16 6.06 7.73 -22.70
N TYR A 17 6.11 6.93 -21.64
CA TYR A 17 5.04 6.82 -20.63
C TYR A 17 5.62 6.66 -19.23
N SER A 18 4.83 7.00 -18.21
CA SER A 18 5.19 6.83 -16.81
C SER A 18 4.27 5.84 -16.12
N THR A 19 4.81 5.11 -15.13
CA THR A 19 4.05 4.27 -14.22
C THR A 19 4.34 4.65 -12.78
N ALA A 20 3.34 4.51 -11.92
CA ALA A 20 3.50 4.71 -10.47
C ALA A 20 3.42 3.38 -9.75
N ILE A 21 4.10 3.27 -8.60
CA ILE A 21 4.03 2.10 -7.72
C ILE A 21 2.60 1.80 -7.27
N ASN A 22 1.74 2.80 -7.17
CA ASN A 22 0.31 2.66 -6.87
C ASN A 22 -0.40 1.66 -7.80
N ASN A 23 0.08 1.49 -9.03
CA ASN A 23 -0.54 0.56 -9.98
C ASN A 23 -0.47 -0.90 -9.53
N THR A 24 0.40 -1.24 -8.58
CA THR A 24 0.48 -2.62 -8.05
C THR A 24 -0.82 -3.05 -7.36
N MET A 25 -1.49 -2.14 -6.65
CA MET A 25 -2.78 -2.45 -6.03
C MET A 25 -3.92 -2.64 -7.06
N ASN A 26 -3.83 -2.02 -8.23
CA ASN A 26 -4.83 -2.13 -9.29
C ASN A 26 -4.75 -3.45 -10.07
N LEU A 27 -3.69 -4.23 -9.91
CA LEU A 27 -3.51 -5.51 -10.60
C LEU A 27 -4.56 -6.54 -10.21
N ASP A 28 -5.09 -6.45 -8.98
CA ASP A 28 -6.16 -7.31 -8.48
C ASP A 28 -7.42 -7.25 -9.36
N LEU A 29 -7.77 -6.06 -9.84
CA LEU A 29 -8.87 -5.90 -10.80
C LEU A 29 -8.64 -6.70 -12.08
N LEU A 30 -7.43 -6.70 -12.62
CA LEU A 30 -7.11 -7.45 -13.85
C LEU A 30 -7.19 -8.96 -13.63
N PHE A 31 -6.73 -9.46 -12.49
CA PHE A 31 -6.88 -10.86 -12.12
C PHE A 31 -8.36 -11.23 -11.97
N THR A 32 -9.15 -10.39 -11.30
CA THR A 32 -10.58 -10.58 -11.12
C THR A 32 -11.32 -10.61 -12.47
N VAL A 33 -11.05 -9.66 -13.38
CA VAL A 33 -11.65 -9.64 -14.72
C VAL A 33 -11.26 -10.88 -15.51
N SER A 34 -10.00 -11.33 -15.42
CA SER A 34 -9.57 -12.58 -16.08
C SER A 34 -10.37 -13.80 -15.61
N LYS A 35 -10.64 -13.91 -14.30
CA LYS A 35 -11.48 -14.97 -13.74
C LYS A 35 -12.92 -14.89 -14.23
N TRP A 36 -13.51 -13.71 -14.24
CA TRP A 36 -14.92 -13.51 -14.65
C TRP A 36 -15.16 -13.75 -16.12
N THR A 37 -14.22 -13.34 -16.96
CA THR A 37 -14.36 -13.44 -18.43
C THR A 37 -13.80 -14.74 -19.01
N GLY A 38 -12.95 -15.45 -18.26
CA GLY A 38 -12.16 -16.58 -18.78
C GLY A 38 -11.03 -16.15 -19.75
N ASP A 39 -10.80 -14.86 -19.96
CA ASP A 39 -9.79 -14.34 -20.87
C ASP A 39 -8.47 -14.07 -20.13
N ASN A 40 -7.47 -14.90 -20.38
CA ASN A 40 -6.16 -14.81 -19.72
C ASN A 40 -5.36 -13.55 -20.08
N LYS A 41 -5.74 -12.79 -21.12
CA LYS A 41 -5.00 -11.58 -21.50
C LYS A 41 -4.87 -10.57 -20.36
N TYR A 42 -5.87 -10.46 -19.50
CA TYR A 42 -5.85 -9.54 -18.36
C TYR A 42 -4.85 -10.02 -17.29
N LYS A 43 -4.87 -11.32 -16.96
CA LYS A 43 -3.89 -11.94 -16.06
C LYS A 43 -2.47 -11.79 -16.59
N ASP A 44 -2.24 -12.03 -17.89
CA ASP A 44 -0.92 -11.91 -18.52
C ASP A 44 -0.39 -10.47 -18.44
N VAL A 45 -1.26 -9.48 -18.65
CA VAL A 45 -0.90 -8.06 -18.48
C VAL A 45 -0.54 -7.76 -17.03
N ALA A 46 -1.32 -8.24 -16.06
CA ALA A 46 -1.05 -8.03 -14.65
C ALA A 46 0.32 -8.61 -14.24
N ILE A 47 0.60 -9.84 -14.63
CA ILE A 47 1.89 -10.51 -14.34
C ILE A 47 3.06 -9.76 -14.98
N LYS A 48 2.96 -9.39 -16.26
CA LYS A 48 4.01 -8.62 -16.94
C LYS A 48 4.25 -7.26 -16.30
N HIS A 49 3.18 -6.58 -15.88
CA HIS A 49 3.29 -5.31 -15.18
C HIS A 49 3.98 -5.50 -13.82
N ALA A 50 3.56 -6.50 -13.01
CA ALA A 50 4.18 -6.80 -11.73
C ALA A 50 5.67 -7.09 -11.86
N ILE A 51 6.09 -7.93 -12.81
CA ILE A 51 7.50 -8.25 -13.07
C ILE A 51 8.29 -7.00 -13.50
N THR A 52 7.73 -6.18 -14.38
CA THR A 52 8.39 -4.94 -14.83
C THR A 52 8.55 -3.94 -13.69
N THR A 53 7.53 -3.81 -12.84
CA THR A 53 7.56 -2.97 -11.64
C THR A 53 8.60 -3.46 -10.64
N MET A 54 8.64 -4.78 -10.38
CA MET A 54 9.66 -5.41 -9.53
C MET A 54 11.08 -5.06 -9.98
N LYS A 55 11.33 -5.14 -11.29
CA LYS A 55 12.65 -4.86 -11.89
C LYS A 55 13.04 -3.39 -11.82
N ASN A 56 12.09 -2.48 -12.00
CA ASN A 56 12.42 -1.08 -12.30
C ASN A 56 12.10 -0.12 -11.15
N HIS A 57 11.09 -0.42 -10.29
CA HIS A 57 10.68 0.46 -9.20
C HIS A 57 11.39 0.21 -7.88
N PHE A 58 12.18 -0.85 -7.73
CA PHE A 58 12.77 -1.20 -6.46
C PHE A 58 14.28 -0.97 -6.41
N ARG A 59 14.75 -0.56 -5.23
CA ARG A 59 16.17 -0.48 -4.87
C ARG A 59 16.61 -1.82 -4.28
N PRO A 60 17.94 -2.06 -4.13
CA PRO A 60 18.44 -3.30 -3.53
C PRO A 60 17.96 -3.57 -2.10
N ASP A 61 17.56 -2.53 -1.36
CA ASP A 61 17.01 -2.60 0.00
C ASP A 61 15.50 -2.79 0.04
N TYR A 62 14.86 -3.06 -1.10
CA TYR A 62 13.41 -3.22 -1.29
C TYR A 62 12.57 -1.96 -1.06
N THR A 63 13.16 -0.80 -0.85
CA THR A 63 12.43 0.46 -0.99
C THR A 63 12.12 0.74 -2.45
N CYS A 64 11.02 1.44 -2.73
CA CYS A 64 10.65 1.70 -4.12
C CYS A 64 10.67 3.18 -4.49
N TRP A 65 10.99 3.46 -5.74
CA TRP A 65 10.69 4.73 -6.37
C TRP A 65 9.20 4.86 -6.64
N HIS A 66 8.67 6.05 -6.43
CA HIS A 66 7.26 6.32 -6.64
C HIS A 66 6.89 6.18 -8.12
N VAL A 67 7.63 6.84 -9.01
CA VAL A 67 7.33 6.91 -10.44
C VAL A 67 8.56 6.50 -11.26
N VAL A 68 8.34 5.67 -12.27
CA VAL A 68 9.33 5.33 -13.29
C VAL A 68 8.80 5.75 -14.66
N SER A 69 9.58 6.57 -15.37
CA SER A 69 9.33 6.97 -16.74
C SER A 69 10.11 6.10 -17.70
N TYR A 70 9.51 5.78 -18.83
CA TYR A 70 10.06 4.90 -19.85
C TYR A 70 10.09 5.59 -21.21
N ASN A 71 11.11 5.33 -21.98
CA ASN A 71 11.18 5.65 -23.39
C ASN A 71 10.22 4.77 -24.21
N ASN A 72 9.97 5.12 -25.47
CA ASN A 72 9.09 4.34 -26.35
C ASN A 72 9.60 2.92 -26.63
N ASP A 73 10.90 2.67 -26.51
CA ASP A 73 11.52 1.36 -26.65
C ASP A 73 11.40 0.49 -25.38
N GLY A 74 10.87 1.07 -24.29
CA GLY A 74 10.68 0.39 -23.01
C GLY A 74 11.88 0.48 -22.06
N THR A 75 12.94 1.18 -22.41
CA THR A 75 14.05 1.47 -21.49
C THR A 75 13.63 2.49 -20.44
N VAL A 76 14.22 2.41 -19.24
CA VAL A 76 13.97 3.38 -18.18
C VAL A 76 14.60 4.72 -18.56
N GLU A 77 13.78 5.77 -18.62
CA GLU A 77 14.22 7.14 -18.83
C GLU A 77 14.65 7.78 -17.50
N ARG A 78 13.75 7.71 -16.50
CA ARG A 78 13.96 8.36 -15.21
C ARG A 78 13.19 7.64 -14.09
N LYS A 79 13.77 7.67 -12.89
CA LYS A 79 13.14 7.30 -11.62
C LYS A 79 12.94 8.54 -10.78
N GLN A 80 11.73 8.74 -10.25
CA GLN A 80 11.36 10.01 -9.62
C GLN A 80 10.22 9.85 -8.64
N THR A 81 9.94 10.91 -7.91
CA THR A 81 8.74 11.00 -7.06
C THR A 81 7.75 12.04 -7.58
N HIS A 82 6.51 11.95 -7.11
CA HIS A 82 5.47 12.97 -7.28
C HIS A 82 4.86 13.34 -5.92
N GLN A 83 4.78 12.39 -4.99
CA GLN A 83 4.17 12.57 -3.68
C GLN A 83 5.18 12.37 -2.53
N GLY A 84 6.36 11.82 -2.78
CA GLY A 84 7.43 11.67 -1.81
C GLY A 84 8.27 12.94 -1.64
N LYS A 85 9.16 12.92 -0.67
CA LYS A 85 10.01 14.05 -0.28
C LYS A 85 10.96 14.51 -1.41
N ASN A 86 11.60 13.56 -2.07
CA ASN A 86 12.46 13.78 -3.24
C ASN A 86 12.60 12.48 -4.03
N ASP A 87 13.28 12.53 -5.18
CA ASP A 87 13.39 11.38 -6.11
C ASP A 87 14.08 10.16 -5.46
N ASP A 88 14.93 10.35 -4.47
CA ASP A 88 15.65 9.27 -3.78
C ASP A 88 14.98 8.81 -2.48
N SER A 89 13.95 9.50 -2.02
CA SER A 89 13.23 9.16 -0.79
C SER A 89 12.28 7.98 -0.96
N SER A 90 11.76 7.50 0.16
CA SER A 90 10.88 6.33 0.24
C SER A 90 9.49 6.76 0.74
N TRP A 91 8.65 7.26 -0.17
CA TRP A 91 7.28 7.64 0.13
C TRP A 91 6.51 6.47 0.76
N SER A 92 6.01 6.66 1.99
CA SER A 92 5.52 5.55 2.83
C SER A 92 4.32 4.82 2.23
N ARG A 93 3.35 5.53 1.66
CA ARG A 93 2.19 4.90 1.01
C ARG A 93 2.57 4.13 -0.25
N GLY A 94 3.65 4.52 -0.95
CA GLY A 94 4.20 3.75 -2.04
C GLY A 94 4.69 2.37 -1.60
N GLN A 95 5.37 2.28 -0.46
CA GLN A 95 5.81 1.02 0.13
C GLN A 95 4.60 0.15 0.54
N ALA A 96 3.56 0.79 1.10
CA ALA A 96 2.32 0.10 1.47
C ALA A 96 1.59 -0.47 0.25
N TRP A 97 1.47 0.28 -0.84
CA TRP A 97 0.91 -0.22 -2.10
C TRP A 97 1.68 -1.41 -2.65
N ALA A 98 3.00 -1.37 -2.53
CA ALA A 98 3.86 -2.44 -2.99
C ALA A 98 3.61 -3.75 -2.24
N VAL A 99 3.66 -3.76 -0.91
CA VAL A 99 3.43 -4.98 -0.13
C VAL A 99 2.03 -5.54 -0.35
N TYR A 100 1.01 -4.68 -0.39
CA TYR A 100 -0.37 -5.09 -0.69
C TYR A 100 -0.47 -5.73 -2.09
N GLY A 101 0.07 -5.05 -3.10
CA GLY A 101 0.00 -5.50 -4.50
C GLY A 101 0.73 -6.82 -4.76
N TYR A 102 1.95 -7.00 -4.22
CA TYR A 102 2.68 -8.25 -4.41
C TYR A 102 2.10 -9.42 -3.60
N THR A 103 1.51 -9.17 -2.44
CA THR A 103 0.73 -10.16 -1.71
C THR A 103 -0.47 -10.64 -2.55
N SER A 104 -1.21 -9.69 -3.15
CA SER A 104 -2.31 -10.01 -4.08
C SER A 104 -1.83 -10.77 -5.32
N CYS A 105 -0.68 -10.38 -5.91
CA CYS A 105 -0.11 -11.12 -7.04
C CYS A 105 0.18 -12.59 -6.70
N TYR A 106 0.71 -12.87 -5.50
CA TYR A 106 0.91 -14.25 -5.05
C TYR A 106 -0.41 -14.98 -4.88
N ARG A 107 -1.41 -14.39 -4.22
CA ARG A 107 -2.75 -14.98 -4.08
C ARG A 107 -3.32 -15.43 -5.43
N GLU A 108 -3.13 -14.62 -6.47
CA GLU A 108 -3.72 -14.82 -7.78
C GLU A 108 -2.94 -15.76 -8.70
N THR A 109 -1.64 -15.94 -8.44
CA THR A 109 -0.75 -16.70 -9.34
C THR A 109 -0.15 -17.95 -8.71
N ASN A 110 -0.05 -18.01 -7.39
CA ASN A 110 0.76 -18.96 -6.63
C ASN A 110 2.27 -18.93 -7.01
N ASP A 111 2.75 -17.86 -7.65
CA ASP A 111 4.16 -17.70 -7.98
C ASP A 111 4.92 -17.21 -6.75
N THR A 112 5.77 -18.08 -6.21
CA THR A 112 6.58 -17.80 -5.01
C THR A 112 7.56 -16.65 -5.18
N THR A 113 7.86 -16.25 -6.42
CA THR A 113 8.65 -15.03 -6.69
C THR A 113 7.96 -13.80 -6.11
N PHE A 114 6.64 -13.66 -6.29
CA PHE A 114 5.86 -12.57 -5.72
C PHE A 114 5.76 -12.66 -4.20
N LEU A 115 5.60 -13.89 -3.64
CA LEU A 115 5.57 -14.10 -2.19
C LEU A 115 6.86 -13.66 -1.53
N ASN A 116 8.00 -14.15 -2.03
CA ASN A 116 9.32 -13.80 -1.50
C ASN A 116 9.58 -12.28 -1.60
N PHE A 117 9.11 -11.67 -2.68
CA PHE A 117 9.24 -10.24 -2.86
C PHE A 117 8.37 -9.44 -1.87
N ALA A 118 7.12 -9.86 -1.64
CA ALA A 118 6.23 -9.27 -0.63
C ALA A 118 6.82 -9.40 0.78
N VAL A 119 7.41 -10.55 1.12
CA VAL A 119 8.12 -10.78 2.40
C VAL A 119 9.26 -9.77 2.60
N ASN A 120 10.11 -9.59 1.60
CA ASN A 120 11.23 -8.65 1.68
C ASN A 120 10.76 -7.19 1.84
N ILE A 121 9.69 -6.80 1.13
CA ILE A 121 9.08 -5.47 1.30
C ILE A 121 8.49 -5.33 2.71
N ALA A 122 7.80 -6.35 3.22
CA ALA A 122 7.21 -6.31 4.56
C ALA A 122 8.29 -6.18 5.66
N ASP A 123 9.37 -6.93 5.55
CA ASP A 123 10.49 -6.85 6.48
C ASP A 123 11.17 -5.47 6.42
N MET A 124 11.36 -4.91 5.22
CA MET A 124 11.86 -3.54 5.04
C MET A 124 10.93 -2.51 5.69
N ILE A 125 9.61 -2.62 5.52
CA ILE A 125 8.64 -1.70 6.15
C ILE A 125 8.79 -1.75 7.68
N MET A 126 8.82 -2.95 8.27
CA MET A 126 8.99 -3.12 9.72
C MET A 126 10.33 -2.56 10.23
N GLU A 127 11.37 -2.62 9.40
CA GLU A 127 12.67 -2.04 9.73
C GLU A 127 12.67 -0.51 9.64
N ARG A 128 12.00 0.08 8.63
CA ARG A 128 12.01 1.52 8.36
C ARG A 128 11.05 2.31 9.25
N VAL A 129 9.90 1.74 9.61
CA VAL A 129 8.92 2.40 10.48
C VAL A 129 9.33 2.23 11.94
N LYS A 130 9.93 3.28 12.52
CA LYS A 130 10.47 3.29 13.90
C LYS A 130 9.56 3.97 14.91
N THR A 131 8.33 4.29 14.54
CA THR A 131 7.35 4.93 15.42
C THR A 131 6.78 3.93 16.43
N ASP A 132 6.56 4.38 17.67
CA ASP A 132 6.05 3.52 18.73
C ASP A 132 4.65 2.97 18.45
N ASP A 133 3.86 3.71 17.68
CA ASP A 133 2.50 3.36 17.27
C ASP A 133 2.41 2.59 15.94
N ALA A 134 3.54 2.35 15.27
CA ALA A 134 3.63 1.74 13.95
C ALA A 134 2.90 2.50 12.82
N ILE A 135 2.53 3.76 13.05
CA ILE A 135 2.01 4.64 12.00
C ILE A 135 3.17 5.41 11.39
N PRO A 136 3.45 5.27 10.09
CA PRO A 136 4.61 5.91 9.48
C PRO A 136 4.43 7.43 9.35
N TYR A 137 5.53 8.16 9.27
CA TYR A 137 5.52 9.48 8.65
C TYR A 137 5.19 9.36 7.17
N TRP A 138 4.75 10.44 6.54
CA TRP A 138 4.35 10.48 5.13
C TRP A 138 5.44 9.99 4.14
N ASP A 139 6.70 10.07 4.54
CA ASP A 139 7.87 9.56 3.82
C ASP A 139 8.88 9.04 4.85
N TYR A 140 9.49 7.88 4.61
CA TYR A 140 10.42 7.25 5.57
C TYR A 140 11.72 8.07 5.76
N ASP A 141 12.03 8.95 4.81
CA ASP A 141 13.19 9.83 4.84
C ASP A 141 12.81 11.28 5.23
N ALA A 142 11.58 11.49 5.69
CA ALA A 142 11.16 12.77 6.24
C ALA A 142 11.90 13.07 7.55
N PRO A 143 12.18 14.34 7.84
CA PRO A 143 12.73 14.72 9.14
C PRO A 143 11.73 14.36 10.24
N VAL A 144 12.23 13.83 11.37
CA VAL A 144 11.37 13.47 12.51
C VAL A 144 11.26 14.70 13.41
N THR A 145 10.14 15.42 13.30
CA THR A 145 9.79 16.59 14.13
C THR A 145 8.33 16.45 14.57
N GLU A 146 7.91 17.28 15.54
CA GLU A 146 6.51 17.32 15.99
C GLU A 146 5.55 17.76 14.86
N GLU A 147 6.04 18.53 13.90
CA GLU A 147 5.26 19.04 12.77
C GLU A 147 5.20 18.06 11.57
N THR A 148 6.03 17.01 11.56
CA THR A 148 6.06 16.06 10.45
C THR A 148 4.82 15.19 10.45
N PRO A 149 3.95 15.26 9.42
CA PRO A 149 2.68 14.57 9.45
C PRO A 149 2.84 13.05 9.35
N ARG A 150 1.96 12.35 10.04
CA ARG A 150 1.76 10.89 9.94
C ARG A 150 0.90 10.57 8.74
N ASP A 151 1.01 9.37 8.21
CA ASP A 151 0.13 8.90 7.14
C ASP A 151 -0.64 7.64 7.57
N ALA A 152 -1.82 7.87 8.15
CA ALA A 152 -2.74 6.80 8.54
C ALA A 152 -3.15 5.93 7.35
N SER A 153 -3.22 6.50 6.14
CA SER A 153 -3.56 5.73 4.94
C SER A 153 -2.49 4.70 4.59
N ALA A 154 -1.20 5.05 4.70
CA ALA A 154 -0.11 4.10 4.49
C ALA A 154 -0.13 2.97 5.52
N ALA A 155 -0.45 3.29 6.78
CA ALA A 155 -0.61 2.29 7.84
C ALA A 155 -1.78 1.34 7.55
N ALA A 156 -2.94 1.86 7.18
CA ALA A 156 -4.13 1.06 6.87
C ALA A 156 -3.89 0.06 5.73
N VAL A 157 -3.28 0.52 4.63
CA VAL A 157 -2.90 -0.35 3.49
C VAL A 157 -1.88 -1.41 3.92
N THR A 158 -0.88 -1.02 4.71
CA THR A 158 0.13 -1.95 5.24
C THR A 158 -0.53 -3.03 6.10
N ALA A 159 -1.44 -2.65 7.01
CA ALA A 159 -2.15 -3.61 7.85
C ALA A 159 -2.96 -4.62 7.02
N ALA A 160 -3.69 -4.14 6.01
CA ALA A 160 -4.46 -5.01 5.11
C ALA A 160 -3.56 -6.02 4.37
N GLY A 161 -2.42 -5.57 3.83
CA GLY A 161 -1.45 -6.44 3.17
C GLY A 161 -0.79 -7.43 4.13
N PHE A 162 -0.40 -6.99 5.32
CA PHE A 162 0.28 -7.82 6.32
C PHE A 162 -0.61 -8.92 6.88
N ILE A 163 -1.90 -8.64 7.14
CA ILE A 163 -2.84 -9.66 7.60
C ILE A 163 -2.96 -10.78 6.56
N GLU A 164 -3.10 -10.43 5.30
CA GLU A 164 -3.15 -11.41 4.22
C GLU A 164 -1.83 -12.18 4.09
N LEU A 165 -0.69 -11.49 4.03
CA LEU A 165 0.64 -12.09 3.95
C LEU A 165 0.90 -13.06 5.11
N SER A 166 0.39 -12.75 6.31
CA SER A 166 0.56 -13.58 7.50
C SER A 166 0.01 -15.00 7.33
N THR A 167 -0.99 -15.18 6.48
CA THR A 167 -1.61 -16.49 6.20
C THR A 167 -0.85 -17.32 5.15
N MET A 168 0.11 -16.71 4.47
CA MET A 168 0.78 -17.30 3.31
C MET A 168 2.21 -17.77 3.62
N VAL A 169 2.75 -17.45 4.79
CA VAL A 169 4.14 -17.75 5.16
C VAL A 169 4.25 -18.43 6.53
N PRO A 170 5.22 -19.35 6.74
CA PRO A 170 5.37 -20.06 8.01
C PRO A 170 5.56 -19.14 9.22
N ASN A 171 6.31 -18.04 9.07
CA ASN A 171 6.59 -17.05 10.12
C ASN A 171 5.60 -15.87 10.07
N GLY A 172 4.38 -16.09 9.60
CA GLY A 172 3.36 -15.06 9.40
C GLY A 172 2.95 -14.32 10.67
N LYS A 173 3.13 -14.95 11.84
CA LYS A 173 2.77 -14.34 13.12
C LYS A 173 3.37 -12.95 13.31
N LYS A 174 4.63 -12.71 12.91
CA LYS A 174 5.27 -11.38 13.03
C LYS A 174 4.53 -10.28 12.27
N TYR A 175 4.02 -10.59 11.08
CA TYR A 175 3.24 -9.65 10.27
C TYR A 175 1.85 -9.42 10.84
N LEU A 176 1.22 -10.47 11.36
CA LEU A 176 -0.08 -10.36 12.04
C LEU A 176 0.03 -9.51 13.31
N ASP A 177 1.04 -9.76 14.14
CA ASP A 177 1.27 -8.97 15.37
C ASP A 177 1.53 -7.49 15.05
N TYR A 178 2.28 -7.22 13.98
CA TYR A 178 2.54 -5.86 13.53
C TYR A 178 1.29 -5.17 12.97
N ALA A 179 0.49 -5.88 12.19
CA ALA A 179 -0.79 -5.37 11.70
C ALA A 179 -1.79 -5.13 12.84
N GLU A 180 -1.82 -6.01 13.86
CA GLU A 180 -2.64 -5.80 15.06
C GLU A 180 -2.21 -4.52 15.81
N LYS A 181 -0.91 -4.27 15.90
CA LYS A 181 -0.39 -3.02 16.48
C LYS A 181 -0.88 -1.80 15.71
N ILE A 182 -0.76 -1.82 14.36
CA ILE A 182 -1.29 -0.74 13.51
C ILE A 182 -2.78 -0.54 13.75
N LEU A 183 -3.58 -1.62 13.72
CA LEU A 183 -5.02 -1.52 13.93
C LEU A 183 -5.39 -0.95 15.29
N LYS A 184 -4.68 -1.33 16.37
CA LYS A 184 -4.87 -0.74 17.71
C LYS A 184 -4.59 0.75 17.69
N SER A 185 -3.53 1.20 17.03
CA SER A 185 -3.21 2.62 16.91
C SER A 185 -4.26 3.37 16.10
N LEU A 186 -4.64 2.87 14.93
CA LEU A 186 -5.67 3.49 14.10
C LEU A 186 -7.06 3.52 14.77
N SER A 187 -7.33 2.58 15.70
CA SER A 187 -8.59 2.53 16.46
C SER A 187 -8.55 3.35 17.75
N SER A 188 -7.45 4.06 18.04
CA SER A 188 -7.34 4.95 19.20
C SER A 188 -7.88 6.35 18.89
N ASP A 189 -8.14 7.13 19.95
CA ASP A 189 -8.57 8.53 19.85
C ASP A 189 -7.56 9.42 19.09
N ALA A 190 -6.32 8.95 18.90
CA ALA A 190 -5.31 9.68 18.15
C ALA A 190 -5.57 9.65 16.62
N TYR A 191 -6.29 8.65 16.11
CA TYR A 191 -6.51 8.47 14.66
C TYR A 191 -7.96 8.24 14.30
N LEU A 192 -8.78 7.73 15.23
CA LEU A 192 -10.20 7.45 14.98
C LEU A 192 -11.04 8.69 15.29
N ALA A 193 -11.75 9.20 14.29
CA ALA A 193 -12.63 10.33 14.47
C ALA A 193 -13.87 9.96 15.30
N LYS A 194 -14.37 10.92 16.07
CA LYS A 194 -15.66 10.74 16.76
C LYS A 194 -16.82 10.80 15.78
N VAL A 195 -17.88 10.10 16.10
CA VAL A 195 -19.09 10.07 15.27
C VAL A 195 -19.63 11.49 15.05
N GLY A 196 -19.82 11.87 13.79
CA GLY A 196 -20.28 13.19 13.40
C GLY A 196 -19.19 14.24 13.21
N GLU A 197 -17.93 13.91 13.47
CA GLU A 197 -16.77 14.75 13.20
C GLU A 197 -16.06 14.34 11.89
N ASN A 198 -14.93 14.98 11.57
CA ASN A 198 -14.05 14.66 10.44
C ASN A 198 -14.79 14.54 9.08
N GLN A 199 -15.82 15.35 8.87
CA GLN A 199 -16.63 15.36 7.63
C GLN A 199 -17.28 13.99 7.28
N GLY A 200 -17.44 13.11 8.27
CA GLY A 200 -17.99 11.77 8.10
C GLY A 200 -16.95 10.68 7.75
N PHE A 201 -15.67 11.02 7.65
CA PHE A 201 -14.59 10.04 7.49
C PHE A 201 -14.21 9.41 8.83
N ILE A 202 -13.73 8.17 8.76
CA ILE A 202 -13.38 7.35 9.93
C ILE A 202 -12.01 7.71 10.48
N LEU A 203 -10.99 7.78 9.61
CA LEU A 203 -9.61 8.05 10.00
C LEU A 203 -9.20 9.50 9.79
N MET A 204 -8.48 10.02 10.75
CA MET A 204 -7.76 11.30 10.70
C MET A 204 -6.30 11.08 10.26
N HIS A 205 -5.57 12.18 10.04
CA HIS A 205 -4.10 12.21 9.93
C HIS A 205 -3.51 11.40 8.77
N SER A 206 -4.08 11.58 7.57
CA SER A 206 -3.48 11.07 6.34
C SER A 206 -2.83 12.18 5.51
N VAL A 207 -1.94 11.81 4.59
CA VAL A 207 -1.25 12.75 3.70
C VAL A 207 -1.41 12.31 2.25
N GLY A 208 -2.15 13.08 1.45
CA GLY A 208 -2.27 12.86 0.01
C GLY A 208 -0.98 13.19 -0.72
N SER A 209 -0.58 14.46 -0.71
CA SER A 209 0.65 14.92 -1.39
C SER A 209 1.23 16.17 -0.74
N LEU A 210 2.16 15.99 0.19
CA LEU A 210 2.81 17.09 0.89
C LEU A 210 3.61 18.02 -0.07
N PRO A 211 4.39 17.51 -1.04
CA PRO A 211 5.12 18.38 -1.97
C PRO A 211 4.24 19.27 -2.83
N ASN A 212 2.98 18.86 -3.07
CA ASN A 212 2.03 19.65 -3.85
C ASN A 212 1.10 20.49 -2.96
N GLY A 213 1.31 20.53 -1.65
CA GLY A 213 0.47 21.27 -0.70
C GLY A 213 -0.98 20.80 -0.68
N SER A 214 -1.23 19.52 -1.02
CA SER A 214 -2.57 18.95 -1.15
C SER A 214 -2.79 17.82 -0.17
N GLU A 215 -3.95 17.83 0.48
CA GLU A 215 -4.39 16.77 1.39
C GLU A 215 -3.36 16.47 2.49
N ILE A 216 -2.94 17.51 3.21
CA ILE A 216 -1.99 17.42 4.31
C ILE A 216 -2.76 17.32 5.62
N ASP A 217 -2.46 16.30 6.43
CA ASP A 217 -3.13 16.04 7.71
C ASP A 217 -4.67 16.06 7.57
N THR A 218 -5.18 15.26 6.64
CA THR A 218 -6.60 15.27 6.25
C THR A 218 -7.15 13.85 6.14
N PRO A 219 -8.47 13.66 6.23
CA PRO A 219 -9.08 12.36 5.95
C PRO A 219 -8.97 12.00 4.46
N LEU A 220 -8.82 10.70 4.18
CA LEU A 220 -8.76 10.18 2.82
C LEU A 220 -9.67 8.94 2.71
N ASN A 221 -10.51 8.89 1.67
CA ASN A 221 -11.47 7.81 1.50
C ASN A 221 -10.83 6.42 1.40
N TYR A 222 -9.67 6.31 0.78
CA TYR A 222 -8.96 5.04 0.70
C TYR A 222 -8.30 4.65 2.03
N ALA A 223 -8.00 5.60 2.93
CA ALA A 223 -7.58 5.28 4.30
C ALA A 223 -8.68 4.52 5.02
N ASP A 224 -9.92 5.01 4.96
CA ASP A 224 -11.09 4.37 5.55
C ASP A 224 -11.35 3.00 4.92
N TYR A 225 -11.28 2.90 3.59
CA TYR A 225 -11.49 1.63 2.89
C TYR A 225 -10.52 0.56 3.38
N TYR A 226 -9.21 0.84 3.37
CA TYR A 226 -8.21 -0.16 3.77
C TYR A 226 -8.20 -0.43 5.27
N TYR A 227 -8.58 0.54 6.09
CA TYR A 227 -8.80 0.30 7.52
C TYR A 227 -9.94 -0.70 7.76
N LEU A 228 -11.08 -0.50 7.12
CA LEU A 228 -12.23 -1.42 7.23
C LEU A 228 -11.89 -2.80 6.63
N GLU A 229 -11.17 -2.85 5.52
CA GLU A 229 -10.71 -4.11 4.94
C GLU A 229 -9.76 -4.85 5.90
N ALA A 230 -8.80 -4.15 6.50
CA ALA A 230 -7.87 -4.72 7.46
C ALA A 230 -8.60 -5.23 8.72
N LEU A 231 -9.54 -4.46 9.26
CA LEU A 231 -10.38 -4.90 10.39
C LEU A 231 -11.17 -6.16 10.05
N LYS A 232 -11.82 -6.16 8.89
CA LYS A 232 -12.58 -7.34 8.45
C LYS A 232 -11.69 -8.57 8.31
N ARG A 233 -10.55 -8.46 7.62
CA ARG A 233 -9.58 -9.56 7.47
C ARG A 233 -9.09 -10.06 8.83
N PHE A 234 -8.79 -9.14 9.76
CA PHE A 234 -8.35 -9.48 11.11
C PHE A 234 -9.44 -10.20 11.89
N MET A 235 -10.69 -9.73 11.85
CA MET A 235 -11.83 -10.36 12.49
C MET A 235 -12.08 -11.77 11.93
N ASP A 236 -12.08 -11.91 10.61
CA ASP A 236 -12.27 -13.21 9.96
C ASP A 236 -11.17 -14.21 10.37
N LEU A 237 -9.90 -13.75 10.39
CA LEU A 237 -8.78 -14.60 10.79
C LEU A 237 -8.81 -15.02 12.26
N LYS A 238 -9.25 -14.13 13.14
CA LYS A 238 -9.41 -14.39 14.58
C LYS A 238 -10.76 -15.05 14.91
N LYS A 239 -11.58 -15.37 13.91
CA LYS A 239 -12.94 -15.86 14.11
C LYS A 239 -13.78 -14.96 15.03
N LEU A 240 -13.69 -13.67 14.80
CA LEU A 240 -14.45 -12.66 15.55
C LEU A 240 -15.67 -12.21 14.75
N ARG A 241 -16.79 -11.95 15.43
CA ARG A 241 -17.99 -11.39 14.82
C ARG A 241 -18.53 -10.25 15.69
N LEU A 242 -19.04 -9.22 15.04
CA LEU A 242 -19.77 -8.14 15.71
C LEU A 242 -21.25 -8.52 15.79
N GLU A 243 -21.78 -8.71 17.01
CA GLU A 243 -23.18 -8.99 17.28
C GLU A 243 -23.71 -8.02 18.34
N ASN A 244 -24.78 -7.29 18.01
CA ASN A 244 -25.41 -6.30 18.91
C ASN A 244 -24.44 -5.25 19.47
N GLY A 245 -23.41 -4.86 18.70
CA GLY A 245 -22.39 -3.90 19.14
C GLY A 245 -21.25 -4.51 19.98
N GLU A 246 -21.26 -5.82 20.23
CA GLU A 246 -20.21 -6.54 20.96
C GLU A 246 -19.41 -7.45 20.04
N VAL A 247 -18.10 -7.56 20.30
CA VAL A 247 -17.22 -8.49 19.56
C VAL A 247 -17.26 -9.85 20.25
N LYS A 248 -17.65 -10.89 19.50
CA LYS A 248 -17.72 -12.29 19.98
C LYS A 248 -16.80 -13.19 19.18
N VAL A 249 -16.23 -14.21 19.83
CA VAL A 249 -15.49 -15.29 19.17
C VAL A 249 -16.50 -16.27 18.59
N ILE A 250 -16.29 -16.67 17.33
CA ILE A 250 -17.09 -17.71 16.66
C ILE A 250 -16.38 -19.06 16.86
N GLU A 251 -17.07 -20.04 17.36
CA GLU A 251 -16.56 -21.43 17.48
C GLU A 251 -16.37 -22.11 16.11
#